data_b80b2587d081b8375f0ae2bdda1752c6
#
_entry.id   b80b2587d081b8375f0ae2bdda1752c6
#
_cell.length_a   1.000
_cell.length_b   1.000
_cell.length_c   1.000
_cell.angle_alpha   90.00
_cell.angle_beta   90.00
_cell.angle_gamma   90.00
#
_symmetry.space_group_name_H-M   'P 1'
#
loop_
_entity.id
_entity.type
_entity.pdbx_description
1 polymer ?
#
loop_
_entity_poly.entity_id
_entity_poly.type
_entity_poly.pdbx_seq_one_letter_code
_entity_poly.pdbx_strand_id
1 'polypeptide(L)'
;MSQRTRVLPGFGLSLGFTLAYVSFIVLIPLSAVFIKSLGIGWDGLWEILTSERILKSLQLSFSAALIAALVNVVFGLLLAWCLVRYSFPGKRIVDALVDLPFALPTAVAGIALTSLYAQTGWIGQYLEPIGIKVAYTPIGITLALIFIGLPFVVRTVQPVLSDIETELEEAASALGANRLQTIRKIILPILFPALLTGFALAFARGVGEYGSVIFIAGNMPYKTEIAPLMIISRLEEYDYAG
;
A
#
# COMPACT_ATOMS: atom_id res chain seq x y z
N MET A 1 -8.85 42.63 19.42
CA MET A 1 -9.24 41.24 19.11
C MET A 1 -9.75 41.22 17.68
N SER A 2 -8.92 40.80 16.72
CA SER A 2 -9.28 40.72 15.29
C SER A 2 -10.27 39.58 15.09
N GLN A 3 -11.52 39.90 14.74
CA GLN A 3 -12.45 38.88 14.24
C GLN A 3 -11.89 38.37 12.88
N ARG A 4 -11.30 37.18 12.91
CA ARG A 4 -11.03 36.44 11.67
C ARG A 4 -12.40 36.16 11.02
N THR A 5 -12.74 36.96 10.01
CA THR A 5 -13.89 36.70 9.14
C THR A 5 -13.68 35.32 8.51
N ARG A 6 -14.53 34.37 8.91
CA ARG A 6 -14.51 33.00 8.33
C ARG A 6 -14.89 33.13 6.85
N VAL A 7 -13.95 32.81 5.98
CA VAL A 7 -14.07 32.93 4.52
C VAL A 7 -15.15 32.04 3.92
N LEU A 8 -15.57 31.01 4.63
CA LEU A 8 -16.59 30.05 4.18
C LEU A 8 -17.85 30.14 5.06
N PRO A 9 -19.00 30.59 4.51
CA PRO A 9 -20.25 30.52 5.22
C PRO A 9 -20.64 29.07 5.49
N GLY A 10 -21.09 28.75 6.72
CA GLY A 10 -21.46 27.38 7.11
C GLY A 10 -20.34 26.47 7.57
N PHE A 11 -19.07 26.92 7.59
CA PHE A 11 -17.92 26.09 8.01
C PHE A 11 -18.13 25.41 9.37
N GLY A 12 -18.68 26.13 10.37
CA GLY A 12 -18.91 25.57 11.70
C GLY A 12 -19.95 24.44 11.71
N LEU A 13 -21.00 24.57 10.91
CA LEU A 13 -22.02 23.52 10.75
C LEU A 13 -21.50 22.30 10.02
N SER A 14 -20.81 22.52 8.93
CA SER A 14 -20.17 21.46 8.14
C SER A 14 -19.13 20.71 8.97
N LEU A 15 -18.25 21.42 9.67
CA LEU A 15 -17.24 20.81 10.53
C LEU A 15 -17.89 20.01 11.67
N GLY A 16 -18.92 20.58 12.33
CA GLY A 16 -19.64 19.89 13.41
C GLY A 16 -20.30 18.61 12.93
N PHE A 17 -20.96 18.64 11.77
CA PHE A 17 -21.57 17.45 11.17
C PHE A 17 -20.51 16.39 10.79
N THR A 18 -19.42 16.82 10.17
CA THR A 18 -18.33 15.89 9.79
C THR A 18 -17.69 15.24 11.01
N LEU A 19 -17.42 16.03 12.07
CA LEU A 19 -16.85 15.48 13.30
C LEU A 19 -17.83 14.52 13.99
N ALA A 20 -19.12 14.87 14.06
CA ALA A 20 -20.14 13.99 14.63
C ALA A 20 -20.25 12.67 13.83
N TYR A 21 -20.27 12.76 12.50
CA TYR A 21 -20.32 11.59 11.61
C TYR A 21 -19.10 10.67 11.79
N VAL A 22 -17.90 11.24 11.75
CA VAL A 22 -16.66 10.49 11.95
C VAL A 22 -16.61 9.86 13.35
N SER A 23 -17.04 10.62 14.37
CA SER A 23 -17.09 10.08 15.75
C SER A 23 -18.04 8.90 15.86
N PHE A 24 -19.23 9.00 15.27
CA PHE A 24 -20.24 7.94 15.35
C PHE A 24 -19.82 6.67 14.57
N ILE A 25 -19.29 6.83 13.35
CA ILE A 25 -19.03 5.69 12.46
C ILE A 25 -17.64 5.09 12.69
N VAL A 26 -16.66 5.88 13.12
CA VAL A 26 -15.27 5.42 13.27
C VAL A 26 -14.88 5.28 14.73
N LEU A 27 -15.06 6.35 15.55
CA LEU A 27 -14.52 6.34 16.91
C LEU A 27 -15.30 5.42 17.85
N ILE A 28 -16.63 5.29 17.70
CA ILE A 28 -17.43 4.40 18.59
C ILE A 28 -17.08 2.93 18.32
N PRO A 29 -17.12 2.38 17.08
CA PRO A 29 -16.70 1.01 16.84
C PRO A 29 -15.25 0.73 17.25
N LEU A 30 -14.34 1.66 16.95
CA LEU A 30 -12.94 1.53 17.34
C LEU A 30 -12.76 1.50 18.85
N SER A 31 -13.46 2.38 19.60
CA SER A 31 -13.40 2.38 21.06
C SER A 31 -13.98 1.10 21.66
N ALA A 32 -15.01 0.50 21.04
CA ALA A 32 -15.58 -0.77 21.48
C ALA A 32 -14.55 -1.91 21.41
N VAL A 33 -13.69 -1.93 20.38
CA VAL A 33 -12.58 -2.90 20.28
C VAL A 33 -11.61 -2.72 21.45
N PHE A 34 -11.19 -1.48 21.74
CA PHE A 34 -10.30 -1.21 22.88
C PHE A 34 -10.91 -1.59 24.22
N ILE A 35 -12.18 -1.22 24.46
CA ILE A 35 -12.89 -1.56 25.71
C ILE A 35 -12.98 -3.08 25.88
N LYS A 36 -13.28 -3.81 24.79
CA LYS A 36 -13.36 -5.27 24.83
C LYS A 36 -11.99 -5.90 25.10
N SER A 37 -10.92 -5.38 24.51
CA SER A 37 -9.55 -5.84 24.75
C SER A 37 -9.10 -5.65 26.20
N LEU A 38 -9.54 -4.58 26.88
CA LEU A 38 -9.25 -4.35 28.30
C LEU A 38 -9.86 -5.41 29.20
N GLY A 39 -10.94 -6.08 28.77
CA GLY A 39 -11.58 -7.19 29.51
C GLY A 39 -10.75 -8.46 29.58
N ILE A 40 -9.75 -8.63 28.70
CA ILE A 40 -8.86 -9.80 28.69
C ILE A 40 -7.82 -9.73 29.83
N GLY A 41 -7.58 -8.53 30.37
CA GLY A 41 -6.54 -8.29 31.36
C GLY A 41 -5.15 -8.14 30.74
N TRP A 42 -4.24 -7.55 31.51
CA TRP A 42 -2.88 -7.25 31.00
C TRP A 42 -2.05 -8.51 30.72
N ASP A 43 -2.16 -9.52 31.57
CA ASP A 43 -1.41 -10.78 31.42
C ASP A 43 -1.90 -11.57 30.18
N GLY A 44 -3.21 -11.63 29.95
CA GLY A 44 -3.78 -12.27 28.77
C GLY A 44 -3.40 -11.55 27.47
N LEU A 45 -3.45 -10.20 27.47
CA LEU A 45 -2.98 -9.41 26.33
C LEU A 45 -1.49 -9.67 26.03
N TRP A 46 -0.67 -9.76 27.07
CA TRP A 46 0.76 -10.01 26.90
C TRP A 46 1.03 -11.41 26.34
N GLU A 47 0.35 -12.43 26.85
CA GLU A 47 0.44 -13.81 26.36
C GLU A 47 0.04 -13.90 24.89
N ILE A 48 -1.07 -13.27 24.49
CA ILE A 48 -1.54 -13.22 23.11
C ILE A 48 -0.49 -12.54 22.23
N LEU A 49 -0.06 -11.32 22.58
CA LEU A 49 0.86 -10.52 21.77
C LEU A 49 2.25 -11.15 21.64
N THR A 50 2.67 -11.96 22.61
CA THR A 50 3.97 -12.65 22.59
C THR A 50 3.89 -14.05 22.01
N SER A 51 2.71 -14.52 21.62
CA SER A 51 2.58 -15.83 20.99
C SER A 51 3.36 -15.92 19.69
N GLU A 52 4.06 -17.03 19.48
CA GLU A 52 4.93 -17.22 18.31
C GLU A 52 4.16 -17.07 16.98
N ARG A 53 2.91 -17.52 16.94
CA ARG A 53 2.05 -17.42 15.75
C ARG A 53 1.75 -15.97 15.40
N ILE A 54 1.38 -15.15 16.38
CA ILE A 54 1.08 -13.73 16.20
C ILE A 54 2.34 -12.98 15.77
N LEU A 55 3.45 -13.20 16.47
CA LEU A 55 4.71 -12.54 16.13
C LEU A 55 5.16 -12.85 14.69
N LYS A 56 5.04 -14.11 14.25
CA LYS A 56 5.37 -14.49 12.87
C LYS A 56 4.43 -13.88 11.85
N SER A 57 3.12 -13.85 12.13
CA SER A 57 2.14 -13.25 11.22
C SER A 57 2.33 -11.74 11.10
N LEU A 58 2.61 -11.05 12.20
CA LEU A 58 2.96 -9.63 12.18
C LEU A 58 4.28 -9.38 11.43
N GLN A 59 5.33 -10.15 11.73
CA GLN A 59 6.61 -10.04 11.04
C GLN A 59 6.45 -10.21 9.53
N LEU A 60 5.67 -11.21 9.09
CA LEU A 60 5.41 -11.44 7.69
C LEU A 60 4.62 -10.29 7.06
N SER A 61 3.55 -9.82 7.73
CA SER A 61 2.72 -8.72 7.23
C SER A 61 3.54 -7.45 7.03
N PHE A 62 4.28 -7.04 8.07
CA PHE A 62 5.08 -5.81 8.02
C PHE A 62 6.26 -5.92 7.07
N SER A 63 6.97 -7.06 7.04
CA SER A 63 8.11 -7.24 6.15
C SER A 63 7.68 -7.32 4.68
N ALA A 64 6.63 -8.06 4.35
CA ALA A 64 6.11 -8.14 2.99
C ALA A 64 5.58 -6.78 2.51
N ALA A 65 4.83 -6.05 3.35
CA ALA A 65 4.34 -4.72 3.03
C ALA A 65 5.49 -3.72 2.85
N LEU A 66 6.53 -3.77 3.69
CA LEU A 66 7.71 -2.92 3.58
C LEU A 66 8.46 -3.16 2.27
N ILE A 67 8.74 -4.43 1.95
CA ILE A 67 9.41 -4.80 0.70
C ILE A 67 8.59 -4.35 -0.50
N ALA A 68 7.27 -4.62 -0.48
CA ALA A 68 6.37 -4.20 -1.55
C ALA A 68 6.35 -2.67 -1.73
N ALA A 69 6.26 -1.91 -0.64
CA ALA A 69 6.27 -0.45 -0.69
C ALA A 69 7.61 0.10 -1.22
N LEU A 70 8.75 -0.46 -0.82
CA LEU A 70 10.07 -0.07 -1.34
C LEU A 70 10.20 -0.37 -2.83
N VAL A 71 9.75 -1.54 -3.29
CA VAL A 71 9.72 -1.90 -4.71
C VAL A 71 8.83 -0.92 -5.47
N ASN A 72 7.67 -0.58 -4.93
CA ASN A 72 6.74 0.38 -5.52
C ASN A 72 7.32 1.80 -5.60
N VAL A 73 8.13 2.23 -4.64
CA VAL A 73 8.84 3.53 -4.73
C VAL A 73 9.75 3.57 -5.95
N VAL A 74 10.51 2.51 -6.19
CA VAL A 74 11.43 2.45 -7.34
C VAL A 74 10.66 2.36 -8.65
N PHE A 75 9.82 1.34 -8.80
CA PHE A 75 9.10 1.11 -10.06
C PHE A 75 7.98 2.14 -10.31
N GLY A 76 7.32 2.60 -9.25
CA GLY A 76 6.31 3.65 -9.34
C GLY A 76 6.91 4.99 -9.76
N LEU A 77 8.09 5.36 -9.25
CA LEU A 77 8.83 6.54 -9.71
C LEU A 77 9.21 6.41 -11.19
N LEU A 78 9.76 5.25 -11.60
CA LEU A 78 10.13 5.01 -13.00
C LEU A 78 8.91 5.10 -13.92
N LEU A 79 7.79 4.50 -13.50
CA LEU A 79 6.55 4.51 -14.28
C LEU A 79 5.94 5.91 -14.35
N ALA A 80 5.88 6.63 -13.22
CA ALA A 80 5.44 8.04 -13.21
C ALA A 80 6.33 8.91 -14.10
N TRP A 81 7.64 8.70 -14.05
CA TRP A 81 8.59 9.38 -14.92
C TRP A 81 8.31 9.13 -16.41
N CYS A 82 8.11 7.86 -16.80
CA CYS A 82 7.77 7.50 -18.18
C CYS A 82 6.43 8.12 -18.61
N LEU A 83 5.43 8.10 -17.74
CA LEU A 83 4.11 8.64 -18.03
C LEU A 83 4.10 10.17 -18.11
N VAL A 84 4.97 10.89 -17.40
CA VAL A 84 5.01 12.36 -17.46
C VAL A 84 5.93 12.83 -18.57
N ARG A 85 7.16 12.34 -18.61
CA ARG A 85 8.24 12.91 -19.44
C ARG A 85 8.29 12.41 -20.88
N TYR A 86 7.64 11.27 -21.18
CA TYR A 86 7.68 10.69 -22.52
C TYR A 86 6.30 10.65 -23.19
N SER A 87 6.29 10.78 -24.50
CA SER A 87 5.14 10.50 -25.36
C SER A 87 5.43 9.23 -26.16
N PHE A 88 4.56 8.23 -26.02
CA PHE A 88 4.69 6.96 -26.74
C PHE A 88 3.30 6.40 -27.09
N PRO A 89 3.19 5.56 -28.13
CA PRO A 89 1.92 4.93 -28.47
C PRO A 89 1.47 4.01 -27.32
N GLY A 90 0.18 4.06 -26.97
CA GLY A 90 -0.35 3.27 -25.84
C GLY A 90 -0.17 3.89 -24.45
N LYS A 91 0.41 5.10 -24.31
CA LYS A 91 0.58 5.79 -23.02
C LYS A 91 -0.71 5.81 -22.19
N ARG A 92 -1.87 6.11 -22.81
CA ARG A 92 -3.18 6.14 -22.13
C ARG A 92 -3.59 4.76 -21.59
N ILE A 93 -3.22 3.69 -22.29
CA ILE A 93 -3.50 2.33 -21.85
C ILE A 93 -2.64 1.99 -20.64
N VAL A 94 -1.34 2.31 -20.69
CA VAL A 94 -0.42 2.09 -19.55
C VAL A 94 -0.88 2.90 -18.34
N ASP A 95 -1.27 4.16 -18.53
CA ASP A 95 -1.78 5.01 -17.45
C ASP A 95 -3.07 4.44 -16.84
N ALA A 96 -4.01 3.96 -17.66
CA ALA A 96 -5.22 3.28 -17.18
C ALA A 96 -4.93 1.95 -16.45
N LEU A 97 -3.92 1.19 -16.89
CA LEU A 97 -3.50 -0.04 -16.24
C LEU A 97 -2.91 0.20 -14.84
N VAL A 98 -2.34 1.36 -14.58
CA VAL A 98 -1.89 1.75 -13.23
C VAL A 98 -3.07 1.76 -12.26
N ASP A 99 -4.26 2.18 -12.69
CA ASP A 99 -5.44 2.27 -11.84
C ASP A 99 -6.23 0.94 -11.74
N LEU A 100 -5.81 -0.08 -12.49
CA LEU A 100 -6.47 -1.40 -12.49
C LEU A 100 -6.66 -1.98 -11.07
N PRO A 101 -5.67 -1.89 -10.15
CA PRO A 101 -5.84 -2.38 -8.78
C PRO A 101 -6.95 -1.66 -7.99
N PHE A 102 -7.29 -0.42 -8.36
CA PHE A 102 -8.41 0.31 -7.73
C PHE A 102 -9.77 -0.09 -8.33
N ALA A 103 -9.78 -0.48 -9.60
CA ALA A 103 -11.00 -0.86 -10.31
C ALA A 103 -11.42 -2.29 -10.02
N LEU A 104 -10.48 -3.18 -9.72
CA LEU A 104 -10.76 -4.60 -9.45
C LEU A 104 -11.08 -4.82 -7.96
N PRO A 105 -12.08 -5.66 -7.64
CA PRO A 105 -12.19 -6.22 -6.30
C PRO A 105 -10.89 -6.95 -5.93
N THR A 106 -10.37 -6.70 -4.73
CA THR A 106 -9.06 -7.26 -4.32
C THR A 106 -9.01 -8.78 -4.38
N ALA A 107 -10.13 -9.46 -4.07
CA ALA A 107 -10.28 -10.90 -4.22
C ALA A 107 -10.05 -11.38 -5.66
N VAL A 108 -10.61 -10.67 -6.65
CA VAL A 108 -10.42 -10.99 -8.07
C VAL A 108 -8.96 -10.85 -8.47
N ALA A 109 -8.30 -9.80 -8.00
CA ALA A 109 -6.86 -9.61 -8.22
C ALA A 109 -6.05 -10.78 -7.64
N GLY A 110 -6.37 -11.22 -6.42
CA GLY A 110 -5.74 -12.36 -5.77
C GLY A 110 -5.91 -13.67 -6.56
N ILE A 111 -7.13 -13.96 -7.01
CA ILE A 111 -7.42 -15.15 -7.83
C ILE A 111 -6.66 -15.09 -9.16
N ALA A 112 -6.65 -13.94 -9.83
CA ALA A 112 -5.95 -13.77 -11.10
C ALA A 112 -4.43 -13.97 -10.92
N LEU A 113 -3.83 -13.36 -9.91
CA LEU A 113 -2.41 -13.53 -9.61
C LEU A 113 -2.10 -14.99 -9.25
N THR A 114 -2.93 -15.64 -8.44
CA THR A 114 -2.76 -17.06 -8.11
C THR A 114 -2.80 -17.93 -9.36
N SER A 115 -3.76 -17.69 -10.24
CA SER A 115 -3.89 -18.44 -11.50
C SER A 115 -2.70 -18.25 -12.43
N LEU A 116 -2.11 -17.05 -12.44
CA LEU A 116 -0.92 -16.76 -13.26
C LEU A 116 0.34 -17.43 -12.71
N TYR A 117 0.51 -17.42 -11.37
CA TYR A 117 1.74 -17.85 -10.71
C TYR A 117 1.67 -19.23 -10.07
N ALA A 118 0.51 -19.92 -10.11
CA ALA A 118 0.40 -21.33 -9.71
C ALA A 118 1.28 -22.21 -10.63
N GLN A 119 1.61 -23.41 -10.16
CA GLN A 119 2.45 -24.38 -10.88
C GLN A 119 2.02 -24.61 -12.33
N THR A 120 0.72 -24.64 -12.59
CA THR A 120 0.14 -24.82 -13.93
C THR A 120 -0.22 -23.50 -14.62
N GLY A 121 0.08 -22.36 -13.98
CA GLY A 121 -0.21 -21.03 -14.50
C GLY A 121 0.75 -20.58 -15.59
N TRP A 122 0.34 -19.59 -16.38
CA TRP A 122 1.10 -19.07 -17.52
C TRP A 122 2.53 -18.63 -17.17
N ILE A 123 2.76 -18.12 -15.98
CA ILE A 123 4.08 -17.67 -15.52
C ILE A 123 4.69 -18.73 -14.61
N GLY A 124 3.90 -19.33 -13.71
CA GLY A 124 4.36 -20.29 -12.73
C GLY A 124 5.03 -21.51 -13.35
N GLN A 125 4.50 -22.02 -14.47
CA GLN A 125 5.10 -23.18 -15.18
C GLN A 125 6.54 -22.95 -15.64
N TYR A 126 6.97 -21.71 -15.84
CA TYR A 126 8.34 -21.37 -16.21
C TYR A 126 9.23 -21.05 -15.00
N LEU A 127 8.65 -20.59 -13.90
CA LEU A 127 9.39 -20.22 -12.69
C LEU A 127 9.68 -21.44 -11.81
N GLU A 128 8.74 -22.37 -11.70
CA GLU A 128 8.88 -23.52 -10.81
C GLU A 128 10.03 -24.46 -11.20
N PRO A 129 10.29 -24.78 -12.49
CA PRO A 129 11.43 -25.61 -12.89
C PRO A 129 12.80 -25.02 -12.51
N ILE A 130 12.89 -23.70 -12.37
CA ILE A 130 14.10 -22.99 -11.92
C ILE A 130 14.13 -22.77 -10.39
N GLY A 131 13.20 -23.40 -9.66
CA GLY A 131 13.15 -23.39 -8.20
C GLY A 131 12.44 -22.20 -7.57
N ILE A 132 11.81 -21.32 -8.37
CA ILE A 132 11.10 -20.14 -7.88
C ILE A 132 9.60 -20.45 -7.76
N LYS A 133 9.14 -20.69 -6.52
CA LYS A 133 7.71 -20.81 -6.20
C LYS A 133 7.17 -19.45 -5.75
N VAL A 134 6.14 -18.98 -6.44
CA VAL A 134 5.49 -17.70 -6.14
C VAL A 134 4.18 -17.94 -5.40
N ALA A 135 3.23 -18.64 -6.00
CA ALA A 135 1.96 -18.94 -5.35
C ALA A 135 2.16 -19.74 -4.06
N TYR A 136 1.38 -19.42 -3.04
CA TYR A 136 1.40 -20.04 -1.71
C TYR A 136 2.72 -19.87 -0.94
N THR A 137 3.43 -18.76 -1.23
CA THR A 137 4.67 -18.40 -0.55
C THR A 137 4.68 -16.91 -0.15
N PRO A 138 5.61 -16.47 0.72
CA PRO A 138 5.78 -15.05 1.04
C PRO A 138 6.09 -14.18 -0.19
N ILE A 139 6.69 -14.76 -1.24
CA ILE A 139 6.94 -14.06 -2.51
C ILE A 139 5.61 -13.69 -3.18
N GLY A 140 4.64 -14.62 -3.21
CA GLY A 140 3.32 -14.35 -3.75
C GLY A 140 2.57 -13.26 -2.98
N ILE A 141 2.67 -13.27 -1.64
CA ILE A 141 2.11 -12.21 -0.80
C ILE A 141 2.72 -10.86 -1.20
N THR A 142 4.03 -10.77 -1.24
CA THR A 142 4.75 -9.55 -1.61
C THR A 142 4.37 -9.06 -3.01
N LEU A 143 4.22 -9.98 -3.97
CA LEU A 143 3.80 -9.66 -5.34
C LEU A 143 2.38 -9.07 -5.37
N ALA A 144 1.44 -9.65 -4.63
CA ALA A 144 0.08 -9.11 -4.52
C ALA A 144 0.08 -7.71 -3.91
N LEU A 145 0.90 -7.48 -2.89
CA LEU A 145 1.05 -6.17 -2.25
C LEU A 145 1.73 -5.15 -3.16
N ILE A 146 2.70 -5.55 -4.00
CA ILE A 146 3.29 -4.71 -5.04
C ILE A 146 2.20 -4.28 -6.03
N PHE A 147 1.41 -5.21 -6.53
CA PHE A 147 0.35 -4.91 -7.49
C PHE A 147 -0.65 -3.90 -6.93
N ILE A 148 -1.14 -4.09 -5.70
CA ILE A 148 -2.12 -3.20 -5.06
C ILE A 148 -1.50 -1.86 -4.66
N GLY A 149 -0.23 -1.86 -4.25
CA GLY A 149 0.46 -0.66 -3.77
C GLY A 149 0.97 0.27 -4.85
N LEU A 150 1.19 -0.23 -6.08
CA LEU A 150 1.80 0.53 -7.17
C LEU A 150 1.09 1.85 -7.49
N PRO A 151 -0.26 1.89 -7.63
CA PRO A 151 -0.95 3.14 -7.98
C PRO A 151 -0.77 4.24 -6.92
N PHE A 152 -0.60 3.92 -5.65
CA PHE A 152 -0.39 4.92 -4.61
C PHE A 152 0.89 5.73 -4.84
N VAL A 153 1.98 5.08 -5.22
CA VAL A 153 3.24 5.78 -5.51
C VAL A 153 3.13 6.54 -6.82
N VAL A 154 2.60 5.92 -7.87
CA VAL A 154 2.48 6.59 -9.18
C VAL A 154 1.62 7.84 -9.08
N ARG A 155 0.44 7.76 -8.45
CA ARG A 155 -0.52 8.86 -8.37
C ARG A 155 -0.11 9.98 -7.41
N THR A 156 0.78 9.72 -6.45
CA THR A 156 1.36 10.78 -5.62
C THR A 156 2.54 11.49 -6.30
N VAL A 157 3.33 10.77 -7.09
CA VAL A 157 4.52 11.32 -7.75
C VAL A 157 4.18 12.04 -9.06
N GLN A 158 3.24 11.50 -9.83
CA GLN A 158 2.91 11.98 -11.18
C GLN A 158 2.51 13.47 -11.22
N PRO A 159 1.61 13.98 -10.34
CA PRO A 159 1.27 15.41 -10.33
C PRO A 159 2.48 16.29 -10.01
N VAL A 160 3.23 15.96 -8.97
CA VAL A 160 4.40 16.74 -8.55
C VAL A 160 5.46 16.78 -9.65
N LEU A 161 5.69 15.66 -10.34
CA LEU A 161 6.62 15.60 -11.46
C LEU A 161 6.12 16.41 -12.67
N SER A 162 4.80 16.49 -12.88
CA SER A 162 4.20 17.30 -13.94
C SER A 162 4.33 18.80 -13.67
N ASP A 163 4.32 19.19 -12.39
CA ASP A 163 4.41 20.58 -11.95
C ASP A 163 5.86 21.11 -11.92
N ILE A 164 6.87 20.25 -12.11
CA ILE A 164 8.27 20.68 -12.20
C ILE A 164 8.47 21.39 -13.55
N GLU A 165 8.72 22.69 -13.48
CA GLU A 165 9.00 23.54 -14.62
C GLU A 165 10.29 23.11 -15.33
N THR A 166 10.26 23.05 -16.67
CA THR A 166 11.42 22.71 -17.50
C THR A 166 12.55 23.72 -17.35
N GLU A 167 12.22 24.95 -16.99
CA GLU A 167 13.14 26.05 -16.73
C GLU A 167 14.17 25.71 -15.63
N LEU A 168 13.78 24.95 -14.62
CA LEU A 168 14.72 24.47 -13.57
C LEU A 168 15.79 23.54 -14.13
N GLU A 169 15.40 22.68 -15.08
CA GLU A 169 16.32 21.76 -15.75
C GLU A 169 17.24 22.50 -16.73
N GLU A 170 16.71 23.49 -17.45
CA GLU A 170 17.44 24.34 -18.36
C GLU A 170 18.46 25.23 -17.62
N ALA A 171 18.05 25.85 -16.51
CA ALA A 171 18.94 26.62 -15.65
C ALA A 171 20.09 25.77 -15.08
N ALA A 172 19.79 24.55 -14.63
CA ALA A 172 20.82 23.62 -14.17
C ALA A 172 21.82 23.28 -15.30
N SER A 173 21.32 23.04 -16.50
CA SER A 173 22.14 22.75 -17.68
C SER A 173 23.03 23.95 -18.06
N ALA A 174 22.47 25.16 -18.01
CA ALA A 174 23.22 26.40 -18.26
C ALA A 174 24.36 26.60 -17.24
N LEU A 175 24.19 26.14 -16.02
CA LEU A 175 25.22 26.13 -14.96
C LEU A 175 26.22 24.95 -15.08
N GLY A 176 26.12 24.16 -16.15
CA GLY A 176 27.03 23.04 -16.42
C GLY A 176 26.68 21.72 -15.70
N ALA A 177 25.48 21.60 -15.11
CA ALA A 177 25.06 20.36 -14.52
C ALA A 177 24.77 19.31 -15.60
N ASN A 178 25.26 18.07 -15.38
CA ASN A 178 24.87 16.95 -16.22
C ASN A 178 23.49 16.39 -15.79
N ARG A 179 22.88 15.54 -16.63
CA ARG A 179 21.53 14.96 -16.38
C ARG A 179 21.41 14.28 -15.02
N LEU A 180 22.43 13.52 -14.61
CA LEU A 180 22.41 12.82 -13.31
C LEU A 180 22.45 13.80 -12.14
N GLN A 181 23.22 14.90 -12.29
CA GLN A 181 23.28 15.96 -11.27
C GLN A 181 21.94 16.69 -11.17
N THR A 182 21.29 17.01 -12.28
CA THR A 182 19.95 17.63 -12.30
C THR A 182 18.93 16.72 -11.63
N ILE A 183 18.88 15.44 -11.97
CA ILE A 183 17.96 14.47 -11.34
C ILE A 183 18.23 14.39 -9.83
N ARG A 184 19.48 14.18 -9.44
CA ARG A 184 19.81 13.88 -8.02
C ARG A 184 19.76 15.12 -7.12
N LYS A 185 20.12 16.32 -7.65
CA LYS A 185 20.22 17.53 -6.83
C LYS A 185 18.99 18.44 -6.89
N ILE A 186 18.16 18.30 -7.94
CA ILE A 186 16.98 19.15 -8.14
C ILE A 186 15.71 18.32 -8.12
N ILE A 187 15.55 17.37 -9.05
CA ILE A 187 14.28 16.68 -9.25
C ILE A 187 13.96 15.74 -8.07
N LEU A 188 14.89 14.86 -7.69
CA LEU A 188 14.66 13.92 -6.58
C LEU A 188 14.35 14.59 -5.24
N PRO A 189 15.04 15.67 -4.82
CA PRO A 189 14.66 16.39 -3.62
C PRO A 189 13.25 16.99 -3.66
N ILE A 190 12.82 17.49 -4.82
CA ILE A 190 11.44 18.00 -5.00
C ILE A 190 10.42 16.88 -4.93
N LEU A 191 10.73 15.71 -5.49
CA LEU A 191 9.86 14.54 -5.47
C LEU A 191 9.86 13.78 -4.15
N PHE A 192 10.86 13.98 -3.29
CA PHE A 192 11.04 13.19 -2.07
C PHE A 192 9.82 13.20 -1.14
N PRO A 193 9.15 14.33 -0.86
CA PRO A 193 7.92 14.34 -0.06
C PRO A 193 6.78 13.52 -0.69
N ALA A 194 6.63 13.58 -2.02
CA ALA A 194 5.62 12.80 -2.76
C ALA A 194 5.95 11.29 -2.72
N LEU A 195 7.23 10.93 -2.87
CA LEU A 195 7.70 9.56 -2.75
C LEU A 195 7.46 9.00 -1.35
N LEU A 196 7.75 9.80 -0.31
CA LEU A 196 7.51 9.40 1.08
C LEU A 196 6.01 9.21 1.35
N THR A 197 5.17 10.09 0.82
CA THR A 197 3.71 9.96 0.91
C THR A 197 3.22 8.70 0.19
N GLY A 198 3.66 8.46 -1.04
CA GLY A 198 3.33 7.27 -1.82
C GLY A 198 3.79 5.99 -1.13
N PHE A 199 5.00 5.98 -0.58
CA PHE A 199 5.52 4.89 0.24
C PHE A 199 4.63 4.61 1.46
N ALA A 200 4.31 5.64 2.24
CA ALA A 200 3.50 5.50 3.45
C ALA A 200 2.09 4.96 3.14
N LEU A 201 1.46 5.46 2.08
CA LEU A 201 0.15 4.98 1.62
C LEU A 201 0.21 3.53 1.13
N ALA A 202 1.20 3.17 0.30
CA ALA A 202 1.38 1.82 -0.19
C ALA A 202 1.68 0.84 0.96
N PHE A 203 2.52 1.23 1.91
CA PHE A 203 2.85 0.45 3.10
C PHE A 203 1.61 0.23 3.99
N ALA A 204 0.92 1.30 4.37
CA ALA A 204 -0.28 1.22 5.21
C ALA A 204 -1.37 0.35 4.55
N ARG A 205 -1.57 0.54 3.23
CA ARG A 205 -2.51 -0.28 2.46
C ARG A 205 -2.10 -1.74 2.44
N GLY A 206 -0.79 -2.02 2.30
CA GLY A 206 -0.23 -3.39 2.28
C GLY A 206 -0.38 -4.11 3.62
N VAL A 207 -0.13 -3.44 4.73
CA VAL A 207 -0.26 -4.04 6.08
C VAL A 207 -1.70 -4.50 6.36
N GLY A 208 -2.70 -3.73 5.89
CA GLY A 208 -4.13 -4.05 6.08
C GLY A 208 -4.74 -4.88 4.95
N GLU A 209 -3.95 -5.37 3.99
CA GLU A 209 -4.50 -6.12 2.87
C GLU A 209 -4.89 -7.55 3.26
N TYR A 210 -6.13 -7.91 2.92
CA TYR A 210 -6.70 -9.23 3.15
C TYR A 210 -7.13 -9.90 1.84
N GLY A 211 -7.93 -9.19 1.04
CA GLY A 211 -8.70 -9.78 -0.05
C GLY A 211 -7.87 -10.44 -1.15
N SER A 212 -6.77 -9.82 -1.58
CA SER A 212 -5.89 -10.41 -2.60
C SER A 212 -4.97 -11.47 -2.01
N VAL A 213 -4.55 -11.29 -0.77
CA VAL A 213 -3.59 -12.17 -0.14
C VAL A 213 -4.19 -13.51 0.23
N ILE A 214 -5.47 -13.59 0.62
CA ILE A 214 -6.13 -14.86 1.02
C ILE A 214 -5.99 -15.94 -0.05
N PHE A 215 -6.07 -15.59 -1.33
CA PHE A 215 -5.97 -16.57 -2.42
C PHE A 215 -4.54 -16.97 -2.76
N ILE A 216 -3.60 -16.02 -2.73
CA ILE A 216 -2.22 -16.28 -3.14
C ILE A 216 -1.32 -16.78 -2.01
N ALA A 217 -1.69 -16.51 -0.74
CA ALA A 217 -0.91 -16.91 0.43
C ALA A 217 -1.08 -18.39 0.80
N GLY A 218 -2.27 -18.96 0.58
CA GLY A 218 -2.60 -20.31 1.03
C GLY A 218 -2.77 -20.46 2.54
N ASN A 219 -2.72 -19.38 3.30
CA ASN A 219 -3.01 -19.26 4.75
C ASN A 219 -2.39 -20.38 5.63
N MET A 220 -1.11 -20.67 5.42
CA MET A 220 -0.41 -21.68 6.22
C MET A 220 0.11 -21.05 7.52
N PRO A 221 -0.32 -21.54 8.71
CA PRO A 221 0.16 -21.05 9.99
C PRO A 221 1.70 -21.06 10.07
N TYR A 222 2.29 -20.04 10.67
CA TYR A 222 3.73 -19.81 10.83
C TYR A 222 4.54 -19.59 9.53
N LYS A 223 3.93 -19.71 8.33
CA LYS A 223 4.64 -19.64 7.05
C LYS A 223 4.13 -18.53 6.14
N THR A 224 2.81 -18.53 5.86
CA THR A 224 2.19 -17.60 4.91
C THR A 224 0.94 -16.91 5.48
N GLU A 225 0.65 -17.12 6.75
CA GLU A 225 -0.44 -16.48 7.45
C GLU A 225 -0.06 -15.06 7.82
N ILE A 226 -0.72 -14.07 7.23
CA ILE A 226 -0.57 -12.65 7.57
C ILE A 226 -1.54 -12.25 8.68
N ALA A 227 -1.25 -11.15 9.39
CA ALA A 227 -2.07 -10.70 10.51
C ALA A 227 -3.56 -10.50 10.17
N PRO A 228 -3.97 -9.87 9.05
CA PRO A 228 -5.37 -9.78 8.68
C PRO A 228 -6.04 -11.14 8.46
N LEU A 229 -5.34 -12.12 7.88
CA LEU A 229 -5.85 -13.48 7.70
C LEU A 229 -6.07 -14.18 9.04
N MET A 230 -5.12 -14.05 9.95
CA MET A 230 -5.22 -14.62 11.29
C MET A 230 -6.40 -14.03 12.06
N ILE A 231 -6.60 -12.71 12.02
CA ILE A 231 -7.74 -12.03 12.65
C ILE A 231 -9.07 -12.61 12.13
N ILE A 232 -9.20 -12.74 10.80
CA ILE A 232 -10.43 -13.29 10.21
C ILE A 232 -10.63 -14.74 10.59
N SER A 233 -9.57 -15.57 10.57
CA SER A 233 -9.67 -16.98 11.00
C SER A 233 -10.15 -17.11 12.44
N ARG A 234 -9.65 -16.27 13.35
CA ARG A 234 -10.12 -16.24 14.75
C ARG A 234 -11.59 -15.80 14.88
N LEU A 235 -11.98 -14.79 14.10
CA LEU A 235 -13.38 -14.37 14.07
C LEU A 235 -14.33 -15.44 13.54
N GLU A 236 -13.92 -16.21 12.53
CA GLU A 236 -14.69 -17.34 11.98
C GLU A 236 -14.78 -18.50 12.97
N GLU A 237 -13.76 -18.71 13.81
CA GLU A 237 -13.75 -19.67 14.91
C GLU A 237 -14.55 -19.19 16.13
N TYR A 238 -15.12 -17.99 16.10
CA TYR A 238 -15.79 -17.33 17.26
C TYR A 238 -14.86 -17.13 18.46
N ASP A 239 -13.56 -17.16 18.24
CA ASP A 239 -12.54 -16.90 19.28
C ASP A 239 -12.28 -15.37 19.35
N TYR A 240 -13.11 -14.69 20.13
CA TYR A 240 -13.01 -13.24 20.32
C TYR A 240 -11.98 -12.81 21.37
N ALA A 241 -11.34 -13.77 22.02
CA ALA A 241 -10.37 -13.51 23.09
C ALA A 241 -8.93 -13.80 22.66
N GLY A 242 -8.73 -14.58 21.61
CA GLY A 242 -7.42 -15.04 21.15
C GLY A 242 -6.86 -14.32 19.95
#